data_9517d5689467c12ec0cef42deead22fc
#
_entry.id   9517d5689467c12ec0cef42deead22fc
#
_cell.length_a   1.000
_cell.length_b   1.000
_cell.length_c   1.000
_cell.angle_alpha   90.00
_cell.angle_beta   90.00
_cell.angle_gamma   90.00
#
_symmetry.space_group_name_H-M   'P 1'
#
loop_
_entity.id
_entity.type
_entity.pdbx_description
1 polymer ?
#
loop_
_entity_poly.entity_id
_entity_poly.type
_entity_poly.pdbx_seq_one_letter_code
_entity_poly.pdbx_strand_id
1 'polypeptide(L)'
;MKRVLVAIAVLLLGASTATGQGFQNEVEKFTSFYYYLNSLYVEEPDNKALVGEAISAVLESLDPHSAYVSPEQMQKEMEMNKGSFGGIGVEFSIVRDTVRVISTQKGSPAERAGLATGDAILSVGDTTALGISHSRIGELIRDKVGEEIQLGVLKEGTTTPTNITIKRAAIPIKTVDVAYTLYNIGYIRLNRFAEQTMEEFRKAYESLGEVEGLILDLRGNGGGLLTEAIDLAGFFLPRKSLITTTSGRKEPPYNHYSKGKGTYTDKPMVILVDSSSASASELVSGALQDYDRAVIVGAQTFGKGLVQKQIILDDGSAVRITTSHYYTPSGRCIQRPYEKGKTKEYYFDHAERMLSRTYRDSLVAIAPKYKTLNNGRTVTGGGGIMPDVYIDIEKDKDYTYANKVAMSMAFNDFVSEYFLFNRHTLHQSYPTFESFNENFTTPEELLEGLVERMKSEGVAPTEKGMTESLDLLRTTLKATLARKLWGEEAAYRVTTTHNDKPFEEAMSILLNPSRYNAILGIEN
;
A
#
# COMPACT_ATOMS: atom_id res chain seq x y z
N MET A 1 -21.57 -15.81 -37.98
CA MET A 1 -20.32 -16.13 -38.67
C MET A 1 -19.82 -15.05 -39.65
N LYS A 2 -20.63 -14.44 -40.53
CA LYS A 2 -20.13 -13.40 -41.47
C LYS A 2 -19.79 -12.02 -40.87
N ARG A 3 -20.29 -11.66 -39.70
CA ARG A 3 -20.01 -10.34 -39.07
C ARG A 3 -18.72 -10.27 -38.26
N VAL A 4 -18.21 -11.39 -37.79
CA VAL A 4 -16.94 -11.46 -37.06
C VAL A 4 -15.74 -11.39 -38.00
N LEU A 5 -15.85 -11.97 -39.20
CA LEU A 5 -14.81 -11.91 -40.22
C LEU A 5 -14.61 -10.51 -40.84
N VAL A 6 -15.64 -9.67 -40.84
CA VAL A 6 -15.57 -8.29 -41.39
C VAL A 6 -14.91 -7.31 -40.39
N ALA A 7 -15.10 -7.49 -39.09
CA ALA A 7 -14.48 -6.62 -38.10
C ALA A 7 -12.95 -6.81 -37.96
N ILE A 8 -12.45 -8.02 -38.21
CA ILE A 8 -11.00 -8.31 -38.24
C ILE A 8 -10.35 -7.77 -39.51
N ALA A 9 -11.07 -7.71 -40.63
CA ALA A 9 -10.54 -7.24 -41.92
C ALA A 9 -10.36 -5.71 -42.01
N VAL A 10 -11.10 -4.92 -41.25
CA VAL A 10 -11.02 -3.43 -41.29
C VAL A 10 -9.86 -2.84 -40.48
N LEU A 11 -9.28 -3.57 -39.51
CA LEU A 11 -8.10 -3.16 -38.77
C LEU A 11 -6.76 -3.43 -39.47
N LEU A 12 -6.76 -4.04 -40.66
CA LEU A 12 -5.56 -4.55 -41.35
C LEU A 12 -5.12 -3.75 -42.57
N LEU A 13 -5.72 -2.60 -42.89
CA LEU A 13 -5.37 -1.77 -44.06
C LEU A 13 -4.47 -0.57 -43.65
N GLY A 14 -3.29 -0.85 -43.10
CA GLY A 14 -2.31 0.22 -42.88
C GLY A 14 -0.93 -0.29 -42.47
N ALA A 15 -0.02 -0.31 -43.44
CA ALA A 15 1.43 -0.53 -43.32
C ALA A 15 1.91 -2.00 -43.40
N SER A 16 2.11 -2.46 -44.61
CA SER A 16 2.86 -3.67 -44.97
C SER A 16 4.38 -3.43 -44.82
N THR A 17 4.96 -3.94 -43.74
CA THR A 17 6.39 -4.26 -43.67
C THR A 17 6.50 -5.75 -43.35
N ALA A 18 7.64 -6.40 -43.70
CA ALA A 18 7.86 -7.84 -43.51
C ALA A 18 7.62 -8.31 -42.05
N THR A 19 7.62 -7.38 -41.08
CA THR A 19 7.25 -7.60 -39.67
C THR A 19 5.74 -7.79 -39.46
N GLY A 20 4.89 -7.27 -40.35
CA GLY A 20 3.42 -7.41 -40.24
C GLY A 20 2.93 -8.81 -40.63
N GLN A 21 3.57 -9.45 -41.58
CA GLN A 21 3.17 -10.77 -42.06
C GLN A 21 3.48 -11.88 -41.06
N GLY A 22 4.61 -11.79 -40.37
CA GLY A 22 4.96 -12.70 -39.25
C GLY A 22 3.97 -12.61 -38.07
N PHE A 23 3.56 -11.40 -37.72
CA PHE A 23 2.56 -11.19 -36.64
C PHE A 23 1.20 -11.80 -37.00
N GLN A 24 0.72 -11.59 -38.26
CA GLN A 24 -0.56 -12.14 -38.72
C GLN A 24 -0.57 -13.68 -38.70
N ASN A 25 0.52 -14.32 -39.13
CA ASN A 25 0.64 -15.78 -39.13
C ASN A 25 0.53 -16.36 -37.71
N GLU A 26 1.11 -15.70 -36.71
CA GLU A 26 1.03 -16.16 -35.31
C GLU A 26 -0.37 -15.91 -34.72
N VAL A 27 -1.06 -14.83 -35.09
CA VAL A 27 -2.48 -14.61 -34.71
C VAL A 27 -3.37 -15.68 -35.28
N GLU A 28 -3.23 -16.02 -36.59
CA GLU A 28 -4.00 -17.08 -37.24
C GLU A 28 -3.74 -18.45 -36.63
N LYS A 29 -2.50 -18.76 -36.32
CA LYS A 29 -2.10 -20.00 -35.64
C LYS A 29 -2.74 -20.13 -34.27
N PHE A 30 -2.71 -19.07 -33.47
CA PHE A 30 -3.33 -19.07 -32.13
C PHE A 30 -4.85 -19.23 -32.22
N THR A 31 -5.50 -18.52 -33.16
CA THR A 31 -6.94 -18.61 -33.40
C THR A 31 -7.35 -20.01 -33.85
N SER A 32 -6.58 -20.63 -34.77
CA SER A 32 -6.82 -22.00 -35.21
C SER A 32 -6.67 -23.01 -34.10
N PHE A 33 -5.61 -22.88 -33.28
CA PHE A 33 -5.43 -23.73 -32.09
C PHE A 33 -6.63 -23.63 -31.16
N TYR A 34 -7.08 -22.42 -30.84
CA TYR A 34 -8.18 -22.21 -29.92
C TYR A 34 -9.52 -22.74 -30.47
N TYR A 35 -9.73 -22.63 -31.80
CA TYR A 35 -10.88 -23.24 -32.47
C TYR A 35 -10.86 -24.77 -32.35
N TYR A 36 -9.71 -25.43 -32.61
CA TYR A 36 -9.59 -26.88 -32.50
C TYR A 36 -9.72 -27.35 -31.05
N LEU A 37 -9.19 -26.64 -30.07
CA LEU A 37 -9.39 -26.92 -28.68
C LEU A 37 -10.88 -27.02 -28.34
N ASN A 38 -11.66 -26.01 -28.70
CA ASN A 38 -13.10 -25.96 -28.42
C ASN A 38 -13.91 -27.00 -29.19
N SER A 39 -13.42 -27.44 -30.34
CA SER A 39 -14.14 -28.38 -31.23
C SER A 39 -13.82 -29.84 -30.92
N LEU A 40 -12.64 -30.15 -30.36
CA LEU A 40 -12.12 -31.51 -30.30
C LEU A 40 -11.82 -31.97 -28.86
N TYR A 41 -11.72 -31.05 -27.90
CA TYR A 41 -11.45 -31.46 -26.53
C TYR A 41 -12.57 -32.31 -25.95
N VAL A 42 -12.24 -33.32 -25.16
CA VAL A 42 -13.16 -34.36 -24.68
C VAL A 42 -14.24 -33.84 -23.74
N GLU A 43 -13.96 -32.75 -23.03
CA GLU A 43 -14.88 -32.10 -22.08
C GLU A 43 -15.18 -30.66 -22.56
N GLU A 44 -16.24 -30.06 -22.03
CA GLU A 44 -16.55 -28.66 -22.31
C GLU A 44 -15.54 -27.73 -21.63
N PRO A 45 -14.70 -26.98 -22.36
CA PRO A 45 -13.67 -26.14 -21.75
C PRO A 45 -14.27 -24.88 -21.13
N ASP A 46 -13.80 -24.50 -19.93
CA ASP A 46 -14.05 -23.17 -19.37
C ASP A 46 -13.24 -22.12 -20.13
N ASN A 47 -13.86 -21.57 -21.18
CA ASN A 47 -13.23 -20.62 -22.07
C ASN A 47 -12.79 -19.32 -21.36
N LYS A 48 -13.50 -18.89 -20.31
CA LYS A 48 -13.15 -17.69 -19.56
C LYS A 48 -11.85 -17.91 -18.77
N ALA A 49 -11.75 -19.01 -18.06
CA ALA A 49 -10.56 -19.37 -17.32
C ALA A 49 -9.35 -19.58 -18.24
N LEU A 50 -9.52 -20.40 -19.30
CA LEU A 50 -8.43 -20.73 -20.23
C LEU A 50 -7.85 -19.51 -20.95
N VAL A 51 -8.69 -18.56 -21.39
CA VAL A 51 -8.21 -17.34 -22.04
C VAL A 51 -7.47 -16.44 -21.05
N GLY A 52 -7.98 -16.31 -19.81
CA GLY A 52 -7.30 -15.57 -18.76
C GLY A 52 -5.92 -16.15 -18.42
N GLU A 53 -5.81 -17.48 -18.30
CA GLU A 53 -4.54 -18.17 -18.07
C GLU A 53 -3.57 -18.02 -19.25
N ALA A 54 -4.05 -18.14 -20.49
CA ALA A 54 -3.22 -17.96 -21.68
C ALA A 54 -2.65 -16.55 -21.77
N ILE A 55 -3.46 -15.52 -21.51
CA ILE A 55 -3.02 -14.12 -21.48
C ILE A 55 -2.00 -13.93 -20.35
N SER A 56 -2.25 -14.46 -19.17
CA SER A 56 -1.33 -14.40 -18.02
C SER A 56 0.02 -15.02 -18.36
N ALA A 57 0.05 -16.23 -18.93
CA ALA A 57 1.27 -16.92 -19.32
C ALA A 57 2.10 -16.12 -20.35
N VAL A 58 1.43 -15.50 -21.33
CA VAL A 58 2.11 -14.62 -22.30
C VAL A 58 2.72 -13.41 -21.62
N LEU A 59 1.99 -12.74 -20.72
CA LEU A 59 2.47 -11.54 -20.03
C LEU A 59 3.63 -11.87 -19.09
N GLU A 60 3.54 -12.94 -18.31
CA GLU A 60 4.61 -13.42 -17.44
C GLU A 60 5.90 -13.75 -18.19
N SER A 61 5.80 -14.16 -19.46
CA SER A 61 6.98 -14.41 -20.30
C SER A 61 7.72 -13.14 -20.74
N LEU A 62 7.12 -11.94 -20.55
CA LEU A 62 7.69 -10.67 -20.98
C LEU A 62 8.46 -9.98 -19.84
N ASP A 63 7.82 -9.78 -18.70
CA ASP A 63 8.37 -9.11 -17.52
C ASP A 63 7.55 -9.48 -16.27
N PRO A 64 8.10 -9.29 -15.05
CA PRO A 64 7.43 -9.68 -13.81
C PRO A 64 6.27 -8.76 -13.38
N HIS A 65 5.95 -7.73 -14.15
CA HIS A 65 4.97 -6.71 -13.77
C HIS A 65 3.80 -6.59 -14.75
N SER A 66 3.97 -7.01 -16.01
CA SER A 66 2.84 -7.13 -16.95
C SER A 66 1.89 -8.21 -16.46
N ALA A 67 0.58 -7.92 -16.42
CA ALA A 67 -0.40 -8.81 -15.80
C ALA A 67 -1.76 -8.75 -16.50
N TYR A 68 -2.47 -9.88 -16.48
CA TYR A 68 -3.91 -9.92 -16.69
C TYR A 68 -4.62 -9.58 -15.39
N VAL A 69 -5.66 -8.77 -15.47
CA VAL A 69 -6.46 -8.30 -14.33
C VAL A 69 -7.90 -8.74 -14.57
N SER A 70 -8.45 -9.59 -13.70
CA SER A 70 -9.83 -10.03 -13.83
C SER A 70 -10.82 -8.87 -13.64
N PRO A 71 -12.10 -9.00 -14.11
CA PRO A 71 -13.11 -7.97 -13.90
C PRO A 71 -13.28 -7.60 -12.42
N GLU A 72 -13.24 -8.59 -11.52
CA GLU A 72 -13.38 -8.39 -10.08
C GLU A 72 -12.17 -7.64 -9.49
N GLN A 73 -10.96 -7.98 -9.92
CA GLN A 73 -9.75 -7.27 -9.54
C GLN A 73 -9.74 -5.85 -10.11
N MET A 74 -10.20 -5.69 -11.35
CA MET A 74 -10.29 -4.39 -12.00
C MET A 74 -11.20 -3.43 -11.24
N GLN A 75 -12.36 -3.91 -10.78
CA GLN A 75 -13.28 -3.12 -9.97
C GLN A 75 -12.60 -2.65 -8.66
N LYS A 76 -11.94 -3.55 -7.95
CA LYS A 76 -11.20 -3.21 -6.71
C LYS A 76 -10.10 -2.17 -6.96
N GLU A 77 -9.33 -2.32 -8.03
CA GLU A 77 -8.29 -1.35 -8.39
C GLU A 77 -8.87 0.01 -8.77
N MET A 78 -10.00 0.05 -9.47
CA MET A 78 -10.68 1.31 -9.78
C MET A 78 -11.15 2.03 -8.50
N GLU A 79 -11.72 1.31 -7.54
CA GLU A 79 -12.09 1.86 -6.23
C GLU A 79 -10.86 2.41 -5.49
N MET A 80 -9.76 1.66 -5.49
CA MET A 80 -8.51 2.07 -4.85
C MET A 80 -7.89 3.31 -5.51
N ASN A 81 -7.94 3.42 -6.84
CA ASN A 81 -7.43 4.58 -7.57
C ASN A 81 -8.33 5.81 -7.41
N LYS A 82 -9.66 5.63 -7.42
CA LYS A 82 -10.64 6.67 -7.11
C LYS A 82 -10.61 7.09 -5.64
N GLY A 83 -10.00 6.27 -4.77
CA GLY A 83 -9.95 6.50 -3.33
C GLY A 83 -11.29 6.44 -2.62
N SER A 84 -12.26 5.69 -3.15
CA SER A 84 -13.55 5.44 -2.48
C SER A 84 -14.21 4.16 -3.00
N PHE A 85 -15.02 3.54 -2.14
CA PHE A 85 -15.86 2.40 -2.47
C PHE A 85 -17.30 2.61 -1.99
N GLY A 86 -18.23 1.88 -2.61
CA GLY A 86 -19.62 1.90 -2.18
C GLY A 86 -19.84 1.11 -0.89
N GLY A 87 -20.32 1.77 0.16
CA GLY A 87 -20.49 1.13 1.47
C GLY A 87 -21.27 2.00 2.46
N ILE A 88 -21.20 1.63 3.73
CA ILE A 88 -21.91 2.33 4.81
C ILE A 88 -20.97 3.03 5.81
N GLY A 89 -19.65 2.79 5.76
CA GLY A 89 -18.65 3.41 6.64
C GLY A 89 -18.69 2.88 8.07
N VAL A 90 -18.70 1.55 8.20
CA VAL A 90 -18.60 0.83 9.46
C VAL A 90 -17.30 0.02 9.51
N GLU A 91 -16.61 0.08 10.64
CA GLU A 91 -15.58 -0.88 11.03
C GLU A 91 -16.23 -1.95 11.90
N PHE A 92 -15.98 -3.20 11.59
CA PHE A 92 -16.54 -4.34 12.34
C PHE A 92 -15.47 -5.38 12.64
N SER A 93 -15.76 -6.21 13.62
CA SER A 93 -14.97 -7.39 13.98
C SER A 93 -15.90 -8.55 14.30
N ILE A 94 -15.41 -9.78 14.20
CA ILE A 94 -16.19 -10.96 14.58
C ILE A 94 -15.79 -11.33 16.01
N VAL A 95 -16.73 -11.11 16.94
CA VAL A 95 -16.55 -11.40 18.36
C VAL A 95 -17.57 -12.45 18.76
N ARG A 96 -17.06 -13.65 19.16
CA ARG A 96 -17.91 -14.80 19.54
C ARG A 96 -18.97 -15.10 18.47
N ASP A 97 -18.53 -15.34 17.24
CA ASP A 97 -19.37 -15.66 16.06
C ASP A 97 -20.38 -14.56 15.67
N THR A 98 -20.27 -13.37 16.26
CA THR A 98 -21.18 -12.25 15.99
C THR A 98 -20.42 -11.08 15.40
N VAL A 99 -20.94 -10.49 14.33
CA VAL A 99 -20.42 -9.24 13.75
C VAL A 99 -20.72 -8.07 14.68
N ARG A 100 -19.68 -7.48 15.27
CA ARG A 100 -19.79 -6.32 16.18
C ARG A 100 -19.25 -5.07 15.52
N VAL A 101 -20.00 -3.98 15.66
CA VAL A 101 -19.55 -2.63 15.26
C VAL A 101 -18.44 -2.18 16.22
N ILE A 102 -17.27 -1.88 15.68
CA ILE A 102 -16.13 -1.34 16.43
C ILE A 102 -16.14 0.17 16.38
N SER A 103 -16.34 0.72 15.18
CA SER A 103 -16.47 2.16 14.99
C SER A 103 -17.32 2.49 13.75
N THR A 104 -17.84 3.72 13.69
CA THR A 104 -18.44 4.28 12.48
C THR A 104 -17.63 5.47 12.02
N GLN A 105 -17.42 5.59 10.71
CA GLN A 105 -16.75 6.73 10.14
C GLN A 105 -17.62 7.99 10.30
N LYS A 106 -17.01 9.08 10.76
CA LYS A 106 -17.71 10.37 10.95
C LYS A 106 -18.38 10.83 9.64
N GLY A 107 -19.64 11.18 9.70
CA GLY A 107 -20.46 11.59 8.56
C GLY A 107 -20.84 10.44 7.61
N SER A 108 -20.60 9.19 7.98
CA SER A 108 -20.96 8.02 7.16
C SER A 108 -22.46 7.71 7.20
N PRO A 109 -22.98 6.92 6.25
CA PRO A 109 -24.35 6.40 6.33
C PRO A 109 -24.63 5.60 7.60
N ALA A 110 -23.68 4.81 8.08
CA ALA A 110 -23.82 4.02 9.30
C ALA A 110 -23.99 4.91 10.54
N GLU A 111 -23.18 5.96 10.68
CA GLU A 111 -23.30 6.93 11.78
C GLU A 111 -24.65 7.65 11.74
N ARG A 112 -25.07 8.15 10.55
CA ARG A 112 -26.37 8.80 10.38
C ARG A 112 -27.56 7.89 10.67
N ALA A 113 -27.42 6.59 10.41
CA ALA A 113 -28.43 5.58 10.74
C ALA A 113 -28.42 5.19 12.22
N GLY A 114 -27.50 5.75 13.01
CA GLY A 114 -27.40 5.53 14.45
C GLY A 114 -26.71 4.20 14.81
N LEU A 115 -25.93 3.59 13.92
CA LEU A 115 -25.03 2.49 14.32
C LEU A 115 -23.94 3.03 15.24
N ALA A 116 -23.66 2.29 16.30
CA ALA A 116 -22.70 2.67 17.33
C ALA A 116 -21.80 1.50 17.71
N THR A 117 -20.65 1.84 18.33
CA THR A 117 -19.72 0.85 18.89
C THR A 117 -20.44 -0.09 19.86
N GLY A 118 -20.24 -1.39 19.70
CA GLY A 118 -20.86 -2.44 20.50
C GLY A 118 -22.15 -3.03 19.91
N ASP A 119 -22.79 -2.36 18.95
CA ASP A 119 -23.96 -2.91 18.26
C ASP A 119 -23.61 -4.23 17.55
N ALA A 120 -24.54 -5.19 17.52
CA ALA A 120 -24.39 -6.45 16.80
C ALA A 120 -25.18 -6.40 15.50
N ILE A 121 -24.54 -6.73 14.38
CA ILE A 121 -25.20 -6.96 13.10
C ILE A 121 -25.53 -8.45 13.03
N LEU A 122 -26.82 -8.77 13.03
CA LEU A 122 -27.34 -10.15 13.04
C LEU A 122 -27.71 -10.64 11.65
N SER A 123 -28.07 -9.74 10.73
CA SER A 123 -28.35 -10.06 9.33
C SER A 123 -28.05 -8.90 8.40
N VAL A 124 -27.81 -9.25 7.13
CA VAL A 124 -27.67 -8.31 6.01
C VAL A 124 -28.64 -8.76 4.92
N GLY A 125 -29.72 -7.99 4.70
CA GLY A 125 -30.85 -8.47 3.93
C GLY A 125 -31.40 -9.77 4.51
N ASP A 126 -31.57 -10.77 3.66
CA ASP A 126 -32.03 -12.12 4.05
C ASP A 126 -30.92 -13.05 4.54
N THR A 127 -29.66 -12.58 4.57
CA THR A 127 -28.51 -13.39 4.96
C THR A 127 -28.19 -13.20 6.45
N THR A 128 -28.11 -14.30 7.20
CA THR A 128 -27.65 -14.26 8.60
C THR A 128 -26.17 -13.84 8.67
N ALA A 129 -25.84 -12.97 9.62
CA ALA A 129 -24.49 -12.54 9.91
C ALA A 129 -23.85 -13.28 11.11
N LEU A 130 -24.50 -14.32 11.63
CA LEU A 130 -23.94 -15.19 12.68
C LEU A 130 -23.07 -16.27 12.04
N GLY A 131 -21.86 -16.46 12.55
CA GLY A 131 -20.89 -17.42 12.03
C GLY A 131 -20.36 -17.11 10.63
N ILE A 132 -20.53 -15.88 10.14
CA ILE A 132 -20.11 -15.46 8.81
C ILE A 132 -18.62 -15.05 8.81
N SER A 133 -17.92 -15.23 7.68
CA SER A 133 -16.53 -14.79 7.55
C SER A 133 -16.42 -13.27 7.30
N HIS A 134 -15.27 -12.67 7.65
CA HIS A 134 -14.96 -11.25 7.38
C HIS A 134 -15.10 -10.89 5.89
N SER A 135 -14.64 -11.77 5.00
CA SER A 135 -14.76 -11.54 3.55
C SER A 135 -16.23 -11.44 3.15
N ARG A 136 -17.01 -12.41 3.59
CA ARG A 136 -18.43 -12.51 3.19
C ARG A 136 -19.28 -11.36 3.72
N ILE A 137 -19.08 -10.95 4.99
CA ILE A 137 -19.79 -9.76 5.52
C ILE A 137 -19.36 -8.48 4.79
N GLY A 138 -18.07 -8.37 4.48
CA GLY A 138 -17.54 -7.26 3.69
C GLY A 138 -18.18 -7.16 2.29
N GLU A 139 -18.34 -8.30 1.60
CA GLU A 139 -19.02 -8.38 0.31
C GLU A 139 -20.50 -7.96 0.38
N LEU A 140 -21.21 -8.43 1.41
CA LEU A 140 -22.62 -8.08 1.58
C LEU A 140 -22.86 -6.60 1.89
N ILE A 141 -21.97 -5.99 2.67
CA ILE A 141 -22.08 -4.57 3.05
C ILE A 141 -21.70 -3.65 1.87
N ARG A 142 -20.70 -4.06 1.05
CA ARG A 142 -20.23 -3.27 -0.10
C ARG A 142 -21.10 -3.53 -1.31
N ASP A 143 -21.45 -2.49 -2.05
CA ASP A 143 -22.10 -2.52 -3.35
C ASP A 143 -22.13 -1.12 -3.95
N LYS A 144 -22.91 -0.91 -5.02
CA LYS A 144 -23.00 0.36 -5.72
C LYS A 144 -23.51 1.48 -4.82
N VAL A 145 -22.91 2.64 -4.99
CA VAL A 145 -23.35 3.88 -4.33
C VAL A 145 -24.80 4.18 -4.70
N GLY A 146 -25.61 4.49 -3.69
CA GLY A 146 -27.01 4.84 -3.85
C GLY A 146 -27.99 3.69 -3.64
N GLU A 147 -27.51 2.43 -3.64
CA GLU A 147 -28.34 1.27 -3.31
C GLU A 147 -28.59 1.16 -1.80
N GLU A 148 -29.75 0.64 -1.43
CA GLU A 148 -30.12 0.45 -0.04
C GLU A 148 -29.69 -0.95 0.46
N ILE A 149 -29.35 -1.02 1.74
CA ILE A 149 -29.06 -2.26 2.47
C ILE A 149 -29.90 -2.28 3.72
N GLN A 150 -30.52 -3.41 4.02
CA GLN A 150 -31.23 -3.63 5.27
C GLN A 150 -30.36 -4.44 6.23
N LEU A 151 -30.21 -3.95 7.46
CA LEU A 151 -29.45 -4.62 8.51
C LEU A 151 -30.38 -4.98 9.66
N GLY A 152 -30.35 -6.23 10.11
CA GLY A 152 -30.90 -6.64 11.39
C GLY A 152 -29.88 -6.35 12.48
N VAL A 153 -30.16 -5.43 13.38
CA VAL A 153 -29.22 -4.92 14.38
C VAL A 153 -29.75 -5.12 15.78
N LEU A 154 -28.95 -5.69 16.66
CA LEU A 154 -29.18 -5.69 18.10
C LEU A 154 -28.33 -4.58 18.72
N LYS A 155 -28.99 -3.55 19.20
CA LYS A 155 -28.33 -2.42 19.87
C LYS A 155 -27.68 -2.87 21.17
N GLU A 156 -26.52 -2.28 21.49
CA GLU A 156 -25.85 -2.56 22.75
C GLU A 156 -26.79 -2.27 23.95
N GLY A 157 -26.81 -3.19 24.91
CA GLY A 157 -27.68 -3.07 26.10
C GLY A 157 -29.16 -3.38 25.87
N THR A 158 -29.56 -3.79 24.67
CA THR A 158 -30.93 -4.21 24.35
C THR A 158 -31.05 -5.70 24.10
N THR A 159 -32.26 -6.23 24.15
CA THR A 159 -32.56 -7.64 23.88
C THR A 159 -33.40 -7.85 22.62
N THR A 160 -33.90 -6.78 22.02
CA THR A 160 -34.80 -6.87 20.86
C THR A 160 -34.09 -6.33 19.61
N PRO A 161 -33.90 -7.16 18.56
CA PRO A 161 -33.35 -6.70 17.30
C PRO A 161 -34.27 -5.69 16.60
N THR A 162 -33.66 -4.77 15.86
CA THR A 162 -34.37 -3.79 15.02
C THR A 162 -33.79 -3.83 13.61
N ASN A 163 -34.64 -3.57 12.61
CA ASN A 163 -34.21 -3.44 11.24
C ASN A 163 -33.87 -1.98 10.93
N ILE A 164 -32.69 -1.77 10.32
CA ILE A 164 -32.21 -0.44 9.92
C ILE A 164 -31.94 -0.49 8.42
N THR A 165 -32.55 0.41 7.65
CA THR A 165 -32.26 0.57 6.22
C THR A 165 -31.25 1.69 6.05
N ILE A 166 -30.17 1.41 5.32
CA ILE A 166 -29.07 2.35 5.10
C ILE A 166 -28.82 2.46 3.60
N LYS A 167 -28.77 3.68 3.07
CA LYS A 167 -28.37 3.95 1.70
C LYS A 167 -26.86 4.05 1.61
N ARG A 168 -26.25 3.19 0.79
CA ARG A 168 -24.78 3.19 0.58
C ARG A 168 -24.31 4.50 -0.02
N ALA A 169 -23.16 4.96 0.42
CA ALA A 169 -22.48 6.15 -0.11
C ALA A 169 -21.05 5.81 -0.54
N ALA A 170 -20.37 6.73 -1.22
CA ALA A 170 -18.95 6.65 -1.45
C ALA A 170 -18.21 6.82 -0.12
N ILE A 171 -17.57 5.78 0.34
CA ILE A 171 -16.77 5.76 1.58
C ILE A 171 -15.32 6.03 1.18
N PRO A 172 -14.69 7.14 1.65
CA PRO A 172 -13.33 7.49 1.27
C PRO A 172 -12.32 6.47 1.80
N ILE A 173 -11.36 6.13 0.93
CA ILE A 173 -10.16 5.36 1.27
C ILE A 173 -9.03 6.38 1.41
N LYS A 174 -8.63 6.68 2.63
CA LYS A 174 -7.56 7.65 2.87
C LYS A 174 -6.24 7.19 2.28
N THR A 175 -5.50 8.13 1.73
CA THR A 175 -4.12 7.94 1.25
C THR A 175 -3.10 8.45 2.26
N VAL A 176 -3.46 9.47 3.03
CA VAL A 176 -2.70 9.94 4.19
C VAL A 176 -3.27 9.27 5.44
N ASP A 177 -2.49 8.40 6.06
CA ASP A 177 -2.89 7.71 7.29
C ASP A 177 -2.96 8.68 8.47
N VAL A 178 -1.89 9.45 8.66
CA VAL A 178 -1.75 10.37 9.78
C VAL A 178 -0.89 11.58 9.42
N ALA A 179 -1.10 12.67 10.16
CA ALA A 179 -0.24 13.84 10.20
C ALA A 179 -0.23 14.40 11.63
N TYR A 180 0.94 14.55 12.21
CA TYR A 180 1.12 15.15 13.54
C TYR A 180 2.48 15.84 13.67
N THR A 181 2.65 16.65 14.71
CA THR A 181 3.89 17.34 15.03
C THR A 181 4.48 16.81 16.33
N LEU A 182 5.78 16.56 16.33
CA LEU A 182 6.57 16.16 17.49
C LEU A 182 7.86 16.99 17.53
N TYR A 183 8.14 17.73 18.62
CA TYR A 183 9.31 18.59 18.76
C TYR A 183 9.53 19.55 17.58
N ASN A 184 8.46 20.21 17.10
CA ASN A 184 8.44 21.08 15.90
C ASN A 184 8.80 20.37 14.58
N ILE A 185 8.88 19.06 14.57
CA ILE A 185 9.05 18.25 13.35
C ILE A 185 7.69 17.69 12.95
N GLY A 186 7.26 17.99 11.73
CA GLY A 186 6.05 17.41 11.14
C GLY A 186 6.31 15.98 10.69
N TYR A 187 5.33 15.12 10.89
CA TYR A 187 5.31 13.76 10.36
C TYR A 187 4.05 13.54 9.54
N ILE A 188 4.22 13.06 8.30
CA ILE A 188 3.10 12.68 7.42
C ILE A 188 3.38 11.28 6.88
N ARG A 189 2.43 10.36 7.07
CA ARG A 189 2.50 9.03 6.48
C ARG A 189 1.54 8.91 5.30
N LEU A 190 2.09 8.52 4.16
CA LEU A 190 1.36 8.30 2.91
C LEU A 190 1.40 6.81 2.55
N ASN A 191 0.24 6.15 2.49
CA ASN A 191 0.14 4.71 2.25
C ASN A 191 0.03 4.33 0.76
N ARG A 192 -0.40 5.26 -0.12
CA ARG A 192 -0.55 5.07 -1.57
C ARG A 192 -0.68 6.38 -2.32
N PHE A 193 -0.68 6.29 -3.66
CA PHE A 193 -0.97 7.41 -4.55
C PHE A 193 -2.29 7.14 -5.31
N ALA A 194 -3.38 7.84 -4.96
CA ALA A 194 -4.70 7.81 -5.59
C ALA A 194 -5.16 9.23 -5.95
N GLU A 195 -6.29 9.39 -6.64
CA GLU A 195 -6.73 10.68 -7.20
C GLU A 195 -6.82 11.83 -6.18
N GLN A 196 -7.11 11.52 -4.90
CA GLN A 196 -7.23 12.54 -3.85
C GLN A 196 -5.94 12.78 -3.04
N THR A 197 -4.84 12.11 -3.37
CA THR A 197 -3.62 12.12 -2.54
C THR A 197 -3.08 13.52 -2.31
N MET A 198 -2.98 14.34 -3.35
CA MET A 198 -2.46 15.71 -3.19
C MET A 198 -3.39 16.63 -2.40
N GLU A 199 -4.70 16.42 -2.48
CA GLU A 199 -5.66 17.17 -1.66
C GLU A 199 -5.53 16.78 -0.19
N GLU A 200 -5.48 15.48 0.11
CA GLU A 200 -5.30 14.97 1.47
C GLU A 200 -3.94 15.39 2.05
N PHE A 201 -2.88 15.27 1.25
CA PHE A 201 -1.54 15.67 1.67
C PHE A 201 -1.45 17.17 2.01
N ARG A 202 -2.06 18.06 1.22
CA ARG A 202 -2.08 19.49 1.50
C ARG A 202 -2.81 19.80 2.80
N LYS A 203 -3.99 19.20 3.02
CA LYS A 203 -4.74 19.33 4.27
C LYS A 203 -3.93 18.84 5.47
N ALA A 204 -3.27 17.69 5.32
CA ALA A 204 -2.40 17.13 6.33
C ALA A 204 -1.22 18.06 6.65
N TYR A 205 -0.55 18.58 5.63
CA TYR A 205 0.54 19.54 5.80
C TYR A 205 0.07 20.84 6.49
N GLU A 206 -1.06 21.40 6.06
CA GLU A 206 -1.65 22.59 6.68
C GLU A 206 -2.01 22.36 8.16
N SER A 207 -2.46 21.16 8.52
CA SER A 207 -2.81 20.82 9.91
C SER A 207 -1.60 20.76 10.85
N LEU A 208 -0.37 20.59 10.33
CA LEU A 208 0.85 20.58 11.13
C LEU A 208 1.21 21.98 11.69
N GLY A 209 0.69 23.05 11.08
CA GLY A 209 1.11 24.41 11.41
C GLY A 209 2.55 24.71 10.96
N GLU A 210 3.23 25.57 11.70
CA GLU A 210 4.63 25.85 11.42
C GLU A 210 5.53 24.75 11.99
N VAL A 211 6.33 24.14 11.10
CA VAL A 211 7.29 23.10 11.45
C VAL A 211 8.70 23.49 11.00
N GLU A 212 9.71 23.04 11.72
CA GLU A 212 11.14 23.31 11.43
C GLU A 212 11.74 22.22 10.53
N GLY A 213 11.15 21.06 10.49
CA GLY A 213 11.52 19.93 9.64
C GLY A 213 10.32 19.04 9.33
N LEU A 214 10.44 18.18 8.32
CA LEU A 214 9.36 17.27 7.90
C LEU A 214 9.89 15.86 7.68
N ILE A 215 9.18 14.87 8.23
CA ILE A 215 9.33 13.45 7.90
C ILE A 215 8.17 13.05 6.99
N LEU A 216 8.47 12.61 5.77
CA LEU A 216 7.53 11.96 4.87
C LEU A 216 7.75 10.44 4.95
N ASP A 217 6.79 9.72 5.49
CA ASP A 217 6.88 8.25 5.60
C ASP A 217 6.19 7.57 4.42
N LEU A 218 6.99 6.94 3.57
CA LEU A 218 6.57 6.15 2.40
C LEU A 218 6.79 4.64 2.63
N ARG A 219 7.08 4.20 3.85
CA ARG A 219 7.23 2.77 4.17
C ARG A 219 5.91 2.04 3.95
N GLY A 220 5.99 0.85 3.32
CA GLY A 220 4.82 0.06 2.95
C GLY A 220 4.01 0.63 1.77
N ASN A 221 4.42 1.75 1.17
CA ASN A 221 3.72 2.37 0.06
C ASN A 221 4.18 1.80 -1.29
N GLY A 222 3.39 0.90 -1.86
CA GLY A 222 3.66 0.26 -3.17
C GLY A 222 3.53 1.17 -4.39
N GLY A 223 3.22 2.45 -4.21
CA GLY A 223 3.06 3.42 -5.29
C GLY A 223 1.60 3.73 -5.61
N GLY A 224 1.29 3.93 -6.88
CA GLY A 224 -0.01 4.29 -7.41
C GLY A 224 0.09 5.25 -8.61
N LEU A 225 -0.74 6.28 -8.64
CA LEU A 225 -0.86 7.21 -9.77
C LEU A 225 0.40 8.06 -9.95
N LEU A 226 0.97 7.98 -11.16
CA LEU A 226 2.17 8.74 -11.55
C LEU A 226 1.96 10.25 -11.42
N THR A 227 0.78 10.75 -11.76
CA THR A 227 0.45 12.19 -11.70
C THR A 227 0.53 12.72 -10.28
N GLU A 228 0.02 11.99 -9.32
CA GLU A 228 0.05 12.36 -7.90
C GLU A 228 1.49 12.37 -7.34
N ALA A 229 2.31 11.40 -7.77
CA ALA A 229 3.71 11.36 -7.36
C ALA A 229 4.52 12.56 -7.94
N ILE A 230 4.26 12.94 -9.19
CA ILE A 230 4.88 14.12 -9.81
C ILE A 230 4.47 15.39 -9.08
N ASP A 231 3.18 15.53 -8.75
CA ASP A 231 2.65 16.70 -8.07
C ASP A 231 3.15 16.76 -6.60
N LEU A 232 3.31 15.60 -5.93
CA LEU A 232 3.91 15.52 -4.58
C LEU A 232 5.40 15.90 -4.61
N ALA A 233 6.19 15.36 -5.54
CA ALA A 233 7.59 15.76 -5.68
C ALA A 233 7.70 17.28 -5.99
N GLY A 234 6.80 17.80 -6.82
CA GLY A 234 6.70 19.21 -7.15
C GLY A 234 6.28 20.13 -5.98
N PHE A 235 5.72 19.57 -4.91
CA PHE A 235 5.45 20.31 -3.67
C PHE A 235 6.75 20.70 -2.94
N PHE A 236 7.80 19.88 -3.09
CA PHE A 236 9.09 20.01 -2.43
C PHE A 236 10.20 20.60 -3.31
N LEU A 237 9.95 20.75 -4.60
CA LEU A 237 10.93 21.24 -5.57
C LEU A 237 10.47 22.55 -6.22
N PRO A 238 11.41 23.41 -6.67
CA PRO A 238 11.08 24.62 -7.41
C PRO A 238 10.27 24.31 -8.69
N ARG A 239 9.56 25.31 -9.18
CA ARG A 239 8.81 25.20 -10.44
C ARG A 239 9.73 24.85 -11.61
N LYS A 240 9.27 23.97 -12.50
CA LYS A 240 9.99 23.46 -13.67
C LYS A 240 11.20 22.57 -13.34
N SER A 241 11.31 22.04 -12.12
CA SER A 241 12.26 20.97 -11.84
C SER A 241 11.84 19.72 -12.60
N LEU A 242 12.78 19.05 -13.24
CA LEU A 242 12.55 17.74 -13.85
C LEU A 242 12.28 16.72 -12.74
N ILE A 243 11.16 16.04 -12.78
CA ILE A 243 10.80 15.03 -11.78
C ILE A 243 11.18 13.62 -12.26
N THR A 244 10.87 13.33 -13.51
CA THR A 244 11.19 12.04 -14.12
C THR A 244 11.15 12.15 -15.64
N THR A 245 11.89 11.27 -16.31
CA THR A 245 11.78 11.04 -17.76
C THR A 245 11.24 9.64 -17.99
N THR A 246 10.23 9.49 -18.84
CA THR A 246 9.72 8.18 -19.27
C THR A 246 10.16 7.90 -20.69
N SER A 247 10.57 6.66 -21.00
CA SER A 247 11.00 6.27 -22.35
C SER A 247 10.79 4.78 -22.60
N GLY A 248 10.33 4.42 -23.77
CA GLY A 248 10.09 3.03 -24.18
C GLY A 248 10.23 2.82 -25.68
N ARG A 249 10.13 1.58 -26.14
CA ARG A 249 10.32 1.23 -27.56
C ARG A 249 9.38 1.97 -28.50
N LYS A 250 8.14 2.19 -28.09
CA LYS A 250 7.09 2.90 -28.86
C LYS A 250 6.69 4.23 -28.24
N GLU A 251 7.28 4.57 -27.10
CA GLU A 251 7.05 5.80 -26.36
C GLU A 251 8.36 6.60 -26.38
N PRO A 252 8.45 7.69 -27.14
CA PRO A 252 9.66 8.52 -27.15
C PRO A 252 9.91 9.12 -25.75
N PRO A 253 11.15 9.55 -25.46
CA PRO A 253 11.47 10.19 -24.19
C PRO A 253 10.54 11.38 -23.92
N TYR A 254 9.90 11.36 -22.73
CA TYR A 254 9.02 12.43 -22.30
C TYR A 254 9.41 12.87 -20.88
N ASN A 255 9.67 14.18 -20.73
CA ASN A 255 10.08 14.78 -19.48
C ASN A 255 8.88 15.31 -18.71
N HIS A 256 8.75 14.87 -17.47
CA HIS A 256 7.73 15.34 -16.54
C HIS A 256 8.35 16.37 -15.58
N TYR A 257 7.77 17.57 -15.55
CA TYR A 257 8.26 18.68 -14.74
C TYR A 257 7.28 19.03 -13.62
N SER A 258 7.80 19.58 -12.52
CA SER A 258 6.99 20.17 -11.46
C SER A 258 6.15 21.32 -12.00
N LYS A 259 4.84 21.31 -11.70
CA LYS A 259 3.86 22.32 -12.13
C LYS A 259 3.74 23.46 -11.11
N GLY A 260 3.84 23.13 -9.83
CA GLY A 260 3.71 24.06 -8.70
C GLY A 260 4.89 25.00 -8.54
N LYS A 261 4.75 25.97 -7.62
CA LYS A 261 5.85 26.89 -7.25
C LYS A 261 6.82 26.29 -6.24
N GLY A 262 6.51 25.07 -5.72
CA GLY A 262 7.09 24.55 -4.49
C GLY A 262 6.45 25.21 -3.27
N THR A 263 6.15 24.44 -2.25
CA THR A 263 5.55 24.96 -1.00
C THR A 263 6.51 24.75 0.16
N TYR A 264 7.24 23.65 0.13
CA TYR A 264 8.21 23.27 1.16
C TYR A 264 9.56 22.99 0.50
N THR A 265 10.28 24.06 0.10
CA THR A 265 11.48 23.94 -0.75
C THR A 265 12.81 24.08 -0.02
N ASP A 266 12.82 24.68 1.18
CA ASP A 266 14.02 25.16 1.87
C ASP A 266 14.23 24.58 3.27
N LYS A 267 13.18 24.13 3.95
CA LYS A 267 13.30 23.54 5.28
C LYS A 267 13.77 22.08 5.24
N PRO A 268 14.47 21.58 6.27
CA PRO A 268 14.97 20.20 6.33
C PRO A 268 13.88 19.15 6.14
N MET A 269 14.21 18.07 5.43
CA MET A 269 13.27 17.00 5.13
C MET A 269 13.96 15.63 5.14
N VAL A 270 13.29 14.65 5.74
CA VAL A 270 13.67 13.23 5.69
C VAL A 270 12.54 12.44 5.04
N ILE A 271 12.87 11.47 4.21
CA ILE A 271 11.92 10.49 3.67
C ILE A 271 12.25 9.13 4.23
N LEU A 272 11.27 8.49 4.88
CA LEU A 272 11.38 7.11 5.33
C LEU A 272 10.94 6.16 4.22
N VAL A 273 11.77 5.17 3.93
CA VAL A 273 11.51 4.14 2.91
C VAL A 273 11.84 2.75 3.43
N ASP A 274 11.20 1.75 2.83
CA ASP A 274 11.50 0.35 3.07
C ASP A 274 11.47 -0.46 1.75
N SER A 275 11.68 -1.76 1.84
CA SER A 275 11.66 -2.67 0.70
C SER A 275 10.29 -2.82 0.01
N SER A 276 9.23 -2.35 0.65
CA SER A 276 7.87 -2.30 0.09
C SER A 276 7.56 -0.95 -0.58
N SER A 277 8.41 0.08 -0.35
CA SER A 277 8.32 1.35 -1.07
C SER A 277 8.64 1.13 -2.54
N ALA A 278 7.66 1.32 -3.44
CA ALA A 278 7.79 0.96 -4.85
C ALA A 278 7.21 2.02 -5.80
N SER A 279 7.65 2.01 -7.07
CA SER A 279 7.04 2.78 -8.17
C SER A 279 6.93 4.29 -7.87
N ALA A 280 5.72 4.84 -7.66
CA ALA A 280 5.48 6.25 -7.35
C ALA A 280 6.24 6.72 -6.10
N SER A 281 6.38 5.87 -5.07
CA SER A 281 7.19 6.17 -3.88
C SER A 281 8.67 6.32 -4.22
N GLU A 282 9.17 5.47 -5.13
CA GLU A 282 10.55 5.51 -5.60
C GLU A 282 10.80 6.71 -6.52
N LEU A 283 9.77 7.12 -7.28
CA LEU A 283 9.84 8.33 -8.09
C LEU A 283 10.00 9.57 -7.19
N VAL A 284 9.19 9.69 -6.14
CA VAL A 284 9.27 10.82 -5.19
C VAL A 284 10.61 10.82 -4.46
N SER A 285 10.96 9.69 -3.81
CA SER A 285 12.21 9.59 -3.04
C SER A 285 13.44 9.75 -3.92
N GLY A 286 13.44 9.17 -5.13
CA GLY A 286 14.55 9.27 -6.09
C GLY A 286 14.72 10.66 -6.65
N ALA A 287 13.63 11.36 -6.99
CA ALA A 287 13.70 12.74 -7.45
C ALA A 287 14.27 13.68 -6.36
N LEU A 288 13.75 13.55 -5.13
CA LEU A 288 14.20 14.40 -4.02
C LEU A 288 15.64 14.08 -3.58
N GLN A 289 16.08 12.82 -3.67
CA GLN A 289 17.45 12.42 -3.44
C GLN A 289 18.39 13.02 -4.51
N ASP A 290 17.99 12.96 -5.80
CA ASP A 290 18.80 13.47 -6.90
C ASP A 290 19.00 14.99 -6.86
N TYR A 291 18.07 15.73 -6.28
CA TYR A 291 18.20 17.16 -6.03
C TYR A 291 18.87 17.51 -4.69
N ASP A 292 19.33 16.53 -3.92
CA ASP A 292 19.82 16.75 -2.55
C ASP A 292 18.80 17.49 -1.67
N ARG A 293 17.49 17.30 -1.97
CA ARG A 293 16.41 18.02 -1.29
C ARG A 293 16.00 17.35 0.01
N ALA A 294 16.14 16.05 0.10
CA ALA A 294 15.78 15.27 1.28
C ALA A 294 16.84 14.22 1.58
N VAL A 295 17.00 13.89 2.86
CA VAL A 295 17.76 12.72 3.30
C VAL A 295 16.83 11.51 3.26
N ILE A 296 17.24 10.44 2.60
CA ILE A 296 16.50 9.18 2.53
C ILE A 296 17.01 8.24 3.63
N VAL A 297 16.10 7.76 4.48
CA VAL A 297 16.42 6.91 5.64
C VAL A 297 15.60 5.62 5.59
N GLY A 298 16.21 4.50 5.91
CA GLY A 298 15.53 3.20 6.03
C GLY A 298 16.21 2.09 5.26
N ALA A 299 15.45 1.27 4.53
CA ALA A 299 15.97 0.17 3.72
C ALA A 299 15.90 0.48 2.22
N GLN A 300 16.67 -0.26 1.42
CA GLN A 300 16.61 -0.19 -0.05
C GLN A 300 15.20 -0.46 -0.54
N THR A 301 14.69 0.37 -1.45
CA THR A 301 13.34 0.25 -1.99
C THR A 301 13.20 -0.92 -2.97
N PHE A 302 11.98 -1.19 -3.43
CA PHE A 302 11.64 -2.37 -4.23
C PHE A 302 12.39 -2.46 -5.56
N GLY A 303 12.57 -1.36 -6.27
CA GLY A 303 13.21 -1.32 -7.60
C GLY A 303 12.23 -1.53 -8.77
N LYS A 304 11.06 -0.89 -8.74
CA LYS A 304 10.10 -0.87 -9.86
C LYS A 304 10.18 0.46 -10.62
N GLY A 305 11.00 0.50 -11.66
CA GLY A 305 11.20 1.66 -12.54
C GLY A 305 10.46 1.54 -13.88
N LEU A 306 9.26 0.97 -13.89
CA LEU A 306 8.46 0.67 -15.08
C LEU A 306 7.16 1.48 -15.09
N VAL A 307 6.80 1.97 -16.27
CA VAL A 307 5.49 2.57 -16.56
C VAL A 307 4.64 1.54 -17.28
N GLN A 308 3.43 1.36 -16.81
CA GLN A 308 2.48 0.39 -17.34
C GLN A 308 1.25 1.12 -17.90
N LYS A 309 0.74 0.64 -19.03
CA LYS A 309 -0.58 1.02 -19.55
C LYS A 309 -1.57 -0.11 -19.29
N GLN A 310 -2.74 0.27 -18.85
CA GLN A 310 -3.87 -0.64 -18.63
C GLN A 310 -4.87 -0.48 -19.75
N ILE A 311 -5.18 -1.59 -20.42
CA ILE A 311 -6.11 -1.69 -21.53
C ILE A 311 -7.29 -2.53 -21.06
N ILE A 312 -8.46 -1.91 -20.97
CA ILE A 312 -9.69 -2.58 -20.55
C ILE A 312 -10.23 -3.37 -21.75
N LEU A 313 -10.60 -4.63 -21.52
CA LEU A 313 -11.21 -5.52 -22.50
C LEU A 313 -12.75 -5.46 -22.41
N ASP A 314 -13.43 -5.98 -23.43
CA ASP A 314 -14.90 -5.87 -23.56
C ASP A 314 -15.68 -6.58 -22.44
N ASP A 315 -15.07 -7.56 -21.80
CA ASP A 315 -15.65 -8.31 -20.66
C ASP A 315 -15.43 -7.63 -19.30
N GLY A 316 -14.77 -6.45 -19.29
CA GLY A 316 -14.43 -5.72 -18.08
C GLY A 316 -13.11 -6.15 -17.42
N SER A 317 -12.44 -7.19 -17.94
CA SER A 317 -11.07 -7.51 -17.56
C SER A 317 -10.09 -6.50 -18.17
N ALA A 318 -8.82 -6.55 -17.78
CA ALA A 318 -7.81 -5.69 -18.36
C ALA A 318 -6.48 -6.41 -18.56
N VAL A 319 -5.69 -5.92 -19.52
CA VAL A 319 -4.27 -6.25 -19.63
C VAL A 319 -3.43 -5.04 -19.23
N ARG A 320 -2.51 -5.26 -18.33
CA ARG A 320 -1.53 -4.28 -17.93
C ARG A 320 -0.21 -4.60 -18.59
N ILE A 321 0.29 -3.71 -19.43
CA ILE A 321 1.48 -3.92 -20.24
C ILE A 321 2.52 -2.87 -19.91
N THR A 322 3.75 -3.31 -19.64
CA THR A 322 4.90 -2.43 -19.49
C THR A 322 5.23 -1.77 -20.83
N THR A 323 5.18 -0.43 -20.88
CA THR A 323 5.40 0.36 -22.10
C THR A 323 6.68 1.16 -22.06
N SER A 324 7.15 1.56 -20.87
CA SER A 324 8.33 2.42 -20.69
C SER A 324 9.07 2.12 -19.41
N HIS A 325 10.35 2.51 -19.37
CA HIS A 325 11.08 2.74 -18.13
C HIS A 325 10.90 4.20 -17.70
N TYR A 326 11.04 4.47 -16.41
CA TYR A 326 11.24 5.82 -15.94
C TYR A 326 12.64 6.01 -15.35
N TYR A 327 13.12 7.23 -15.49
CA TYR A 327 14.45 7.65 -15.07
C TYR A 327 14.31 8.83 -14.10
N THR A 328 15.09 8.83 -13.05
CA THR A 328 15.14 9.94 -12.10
C THR A 328 15.82 11.18 -12.74
N PRO A 329 15.79 12.35 -12.10
CA PRO A 329 16.40 13.57 -12.67
C PRO A 329 17.88 13.45 -13.03
N SER A 330 18.65 12.64 -12.29
CA SER A 330 20.07 12.35 -12.61
C SER A 330 20.25 11.38 -13.78
N GLY A 331 19.17 10.88 -14.37
CA GLY A 331 19.18 9.92 -15.49
C GLY A 331 19.33 8.47 -15.09
N ARG A 332 19.32 8.12 -13.80
CA ARG A 332 19.40 6.72 -13.37
C ARG A 332 18.07 5.98 -13.54
N CYS A 333 18.16 4.78 -14.12
CA CYS A 333 17.08 3.81 -14.11
C CYS A 333 17.15 3.05 -12.79
N ILE A 334 16.06 3.04 -12.04
CA ILE A 334 16.00 2.34 -10.75
C ILE A 334 15.47 0.92 -10.87
N GLN A 335 15.00 0.54 -12.09
CA GLN A 335 14.46 -0.81 -12.33
C GLN A 335 15.50 -1.86 -11.96
N ARG A 336 15.10 -2.76 -11.07
CA ARG A 336 15.87 -3.95 -10.73
C ARG A 336 15.94 -4.89 -11.94
N PRO A 337 17.11 -5.44 -12.26
CA PRO A 337 17.26 -6.37 -13.37
C PRO A 337 16.32 -7.56 -13.25
N TYR A 338 15.79 -8.02 -14.37
CA TYR A 338 14.97 -9.23 -14.46
C TYR A 338 15.29 -9.98 -15.77
N GLU A 339 15.07 -11.28 -15.74
CA GLU A 339 15.11 -12.12 -16.92
C GLU A 339 13.70 -12.50 -17.34
N LYS A 340 13.43 -12.50 -18.66
CA LYS A 340 12.13 -12.87 -19.21
C LYS A 340 11.73 -14.28 -18.81
N GLY A 341 10.50 -14.45 -18.36
CA GLY A 341 9.95 -15.73 -17.91
C GLY A 341 10.46 -16.22 -16.55
N LYS A 342 11.28 -15.42 -15.84
CA LYS A 342 11.82 -15.76 -14.52
C LYS A 342 11.24 -14.88 -13.42
N THR A 343 9.93 -14.80 -13.36
CA THR A 343 9.21 -13.97 -12.37
C THR A 343 9.47 -14.41 -10.93
N LYS A 344 9.58 -15.73 -10.68
CA LYS A 344 9.84 -16.26 -9.33
C LYS A 344 11.23 -15.87 -8.84
N GLU A 345 12.24 -15.98 -9.69
CA GLU A 345 13.63 -15.61 -9.39
C GLU A 345 13.74 -14.11 -9.10
N TYR A 346 12.98 -13.28 -9.82
CA TYR A 346 12.91 -11.84 -9.56
C TYR A 346 12.41 -11.51 -8.15
N TYR A 347 11.36 -12.17 -7.67
CA TYR A 347 10.86 -11.96 -6.31
C TYR A 347 11.76 -12.60 -5.26
N PHE A 348 12.40 -13.71 -5.58
CA PHE A 348 13.38 -14.34 -4.69
C PHE A 348 14.61 -13.45 -4.49
N ASP A 349 15.18 -12.88 -5.56
CA ASP A 349 16.27 -11.89 -5.49
C ASP A 349 15.91 -10.70 -4.58
N HIS A 350 14.65 -10.23 -4.64
CA HIS A 350 14.19 -9.17 -3.75
C HIS A 350 14.26 -9.57 -2.27
N ALA A 351 13.77 -10.75 -1.95
CA ALA A 351 13.82 -11.27 -0.58
C ALA A 351 15.28 -11.44 -0.10
N GLU A 352 16.17 -11.94 -0.96
CA GLU A 352 17.57 -12.13 -0.64
C GLU A 352 18.30 -10.81 -0.36
N ARG A 353 18.02 -9.74 -1.14
CA ARG A 353 18.56 -8.39 -0.89
C ARG A 353 18.14 -7.85 0.49
N MET A 354 16.92 -8.14 0.92
CA MET A 354 16.43 -7.76 2.24
C MET A 354 17.13 -8.54 3.35
N LEU A 355 17.30 -9.84 3.14
CA LEU A 355 17.79 -10.78 4.16
C LEU A 355 19.32 -10.89 4.20
N SER A 356 20.07 -10.49 3.17
CA SER A 356 21.52 -10.62 3.11
C SER A 356 22.22 -9.30 2.83
N ARG A 357 22.81 -8.71 3.88
CA ARG A 357 23.63 -7.50 3.77
C ARG A 357 24.79 -7.72 2.77
N THR A 358 25.50 -8.83 2.89
CA THR A 358 26.63 -9.15 2.01
C THR A 358 26.19 -9.24 0.55
N TYR A 359 25.05 -9.89 0.28
CA TYR A 359 24.51 -9.98 -1.08
C TYR A 359 24.12 -8.60 -1.61
N ARG A 360 23.35 -7.82 -0.84
CA ARG A 360 22.98 -6.46 -1.20
C ARG A 360 24.21 -5.59 -1.48
N ASP A 361 25.19 -5.58 -0.58
CA ASP A 361 26.37 -4.74 -0.70
C ASP A 361 27.23 -5.13 -1.93
N SER A 362 27.28 -6.42 -2.29
CA SER A 362 27.92 -6.89 -3.53
C SER A 362 27.24 -6.33 -4.78
N LEU A 363 25.90 -6.27 -4.80
CA LEU A 363 25.14 -5.70 -5.92
C LEU A 363 25.32 -4.19 -6.02
N VAL A 364 25.33 -3.49 -4.87
CA VAL A 364 25.57 -2.02 -4.81
C VAL A 364 26.99 -1.67 -5.30
N ALA A 365 27.98 -2.52 -5.02
CA ALA A 365 29.35 -2.30 -5.46
C ALA A 365 29.47 -2.25 -7.00
N ILE A 366 28.72 -3.10 -7.71
CA ILE A 366 28.73 -3.20 -9.18
C ILE A 366 27.66 -2.33 -9.86
N ALA A 367 26.70 -1.76 -9.08
CA ALA A 367 25.61 -0.96 -9.62
C ALA A 367 26.12 0.29 -10.35
N PRO A 368 25.43 0.73 -11.42
CA PRO A 368 25.74 1.99 -12.10
C PRO A 368 25.68 3.16 -11.12
N LYS A 369 26.69 4.02 -11.17
CA LYS A 369 26.86 5.19 -10.29
C LYS A 369 26.52 6.46 -11.01
N TYR A 370 25.78 7.34 -10.34
CA TYR A 370 25.35 8.63 -10.84
C TYR A 370 25.72 9.73 -9.82
N LYS A 371 25.58 10.98 -10.22
CA LYS A 371 25.79 12.13 -9.35
C LYS A 371 24.49 12.86 -9.11
N THR A 372 24.26 13.24 -7.86
CA THR A 372 23.17 14.17 -7.52
C THR A 372 23.40 15.54 -8.17
N LEU A 373 22.33 16.28 -8.40
CA LEU A 373 22.37 17.47 -9.27
C LEU A 373 22.93 18.71 -8.57
N ASN A 374 22.71 18.85 -7.27
CA ASN A 374 23.14 20.05 -6.54
C ASN A 374 24.53 19.86 -5.91
N ASN A 375 24.73 18.77 -5.17
CA ASN A 375 25.94 18.60 -4.34
C ASN A 375 26.90 17.51 -4.88
N GLY A 376 26.57 16.84 -5.99
CA GLY A 376 27.44 15.85 -6.64
C GLY A 376 27.70 14.59 -5.82
N ARG A 377 26.84 14.25 -4.87
CA ARG A 377 26.91 12.99 -4.10
C ARG A 377 26.77 11.79 -5.03
N THR A 378 27.34 10.67 -4.65
CA THR A 378 27.21 9.43 -5.45
C THR A 378 25.95 8.68 -5.04
N VAL A 379 25.11 8.39 -6.03
CA VAL A 379 23.89 7.55 -5.90
C VAL A 379 23.94 6.41 -6.91
N THR A 380 23.18 5.33 -6.65
CA THR A 380 23.21 4.12 -7.49
C THR A 380 21.87 3.95 -8.23
N GLY A 381 21.93 3.28 -9.38
CA GLY A 381 20.77 2.81 -10.15
C GLY A 381 20.68 1.30 -10.21
N GLY A 382 19.64 0.76 -10.88
CA GLY A 382 19.51 -0.67 -11.17
C GLY A 382 19.08 -1.54 -9.99
N GLY A 383 18.48 -0.96 -8.94
CA GLY A 383 18.10 -1.77 -7.78
C GLY A 383 17.17 -1.07 -6.79
N GLY A 384 16.39 -0.09 -7.25
CA GLY A 384 15.59 0.79 -6.39
C GLY A 384 16.40 1.98 -5.88
N ILE A 385 15.85 2.68 -4.90
CA ILE A 385 16.50 3.79 -4.22
C ILE A 385 17.27 3.25 -3.02
N MET A 386 18.59 3.43 -3.05
CA MET A 386 19.43 3.17 -1.89
C MET A 386 19.34 4.37 -0.94
N PRO A 387 18.94 4.19 0.32
CA PRO A 387 18.87 5.29 1.27
C PRO A 387 20.24 5.89 1.56
N ASP A 388 20.26 7.18 1.92
CA ASP A 388 21.47 7.88 2.35
C ASP A 388 21.95 7.38 3.73
N VAL A 389 20.98 7.02 4.57
CA VAL A 389 21.21 6.36 5.86
C VAL A 389 20.46 5.04 5.91
N TYR A 390 21.22 3.96 5.77
CA TYR A 390 20.66 2.62 5.76
C TYR A 390 20.44 2.11 7.18
N ILE A 391 19.22 1.62 7.46
CA ILE A 391 18.87 0.97 8.73
C ILE A 391 18.71 -0.53 8.47
N ASP A 392 19.61 -1.31 9.01
CA ASP A 392 19.53 -2.77 8.91
C ASP A 392 18.33 -3.31 9.70
N ILE A 393 17.65 -4.31 9.11
CA ILE A 393 16.68 -5.13 9.84
C ILE A 393 17.46 -5.89 10.93
N GLU A 394 16.94 -5.93 12.14
CA GLU A 394 17.53 -6.74 13.21
C GLU A 394 17.45 -8.22 12.86
N LYS A 395 18.56 -8.78 12.35
CA LYS A 395 18.65 -10.18 11.91
C LYS A 395 18.78 -11.17 13.06
N ASP A 396 19.25 -10.67 14.21
CA ASP A 396 19.51 -11.51 15.37
C ASP A 396 18.24 -11.84 16.15
N LYS A 397 17.13 -11.17 15.80
CA LYS A 397 15.82 -11.39 16.43
C LYS A 397 14.84 -12.10 15.50
N ASP A 398 14.17 -13.12 16.01
CA ASP A 398 13.11 -13.83 15.31
C ASP A 398 11.74 -13.18 15.55
N TYR A 399 11.40 -12.19 14.73
CA TYR A 399 10.09 -11.55 14.75
C TYR A 399 8.99 -12.31 13.97
N THR A 400 9.28 -13.51 13.49
CA THR A 400 8.34 -14.28 12.64
C THR A 400 7.01 -14.48 13.34
N TYR A 401 7.01 -14.75 14.65
CA TYR A 401 5.79 -14.94 15.42
C TYR A 401 4.98 -13.64 15.52
N ALA A 402 5.60 -12.52 15.95
CA ALA A 402 4.92 -11.23 16.03
C ALA A 402 4.34 -10.77 14.69
N ASN A 403 5.07 -10.99 13.60
CA ASN A 403 4.59 -10.65 12.25
C ASN A 403 3.39 -11.51 11.85
N LYS A 404 3.40 -12.82 12.10
CA LYS A 404 2.25 -13.70 11.86
C LYS A 404 1.04 -13.28 12.67
N VAL A 405 1.24 -12.92 13.94
CA VAL A 405 0.17 -12.42 14.83
C VAL A 405 -0.41 -11.12 14.27
N ALA A 406 0.43 -10.12 13.97
CA ALA A 406 -0.02 -8.81 13.49
C ALA A 406 -0.80 -8.88 12.16
N MET A 407 -0.48 -9.85 11.29
CA MET A 407 -1.16 -10.07 10.02
C MET A 407 -2.44 -10.92 10.14
N SER A 408 -2.74 -11.46 11.33
CA SER A 408 -3.90 -12.34 11.53
C SER A 408 -5.17 -11.55 11.81
N MET A 409 -6.28 -11.95 11.17
CA MET A 409 -7.61 -11.45 11.52
C MET A 409 -7.98 -11.80 12.96
N ALA A 410 -7.56 -12.98 13.45
CA ALA A 410 -7.80 -13.43 14.83
C ALA A 410 -7.17 -12.49 15.86
N PHE A 411 -6.03 -11.88 15.56
CA PHE A 411 -5.43 -10.84 16.40
C PHE A 411 -6.35 -9.60 16.50
N ASN A 412 -6.83 -9.11 15.36
CA ASN A 412 -7.73 -7.96 15.36
C ASN A 412 -9.04 -8.25 16.09
N ASP A 413 -9.62 -9.44 15.91
CA ASP A 413 -10.84 -9.86 16.61
C ASP A 413 -10.62 -9.98 18.11
N PHE A 414 -9.50 -10.57 18.53
CA PHE A 414 -9.13 -10.67 19.95
C PHE A 414 -9.00 -9.30 20.61
N VAL A 415 -8.28 -8.36 19.98
CA VAL A 415 -8.12 -7.00 20.51
C VAL A 415 -9.44 -6.24 20.48
N SER A 416 -10.28 -6.47 19.46
CA SER A 416 -11.63 -5.88 19.38
C SER A 416 -12.55 -6.39 20.48
N GLU A 417 -12.50 -7.68 20.79
CA GLU A 417 -13.23 -8.26 21.92
C GLU A 417 -12.79 -7.63 23.23
N TYR A 418 -11.49 -7.57 23.50
CA TYR A 418 -10.94 -6.92 24.69
C TYR A 418 -11.37 -5.45 24.79
N PHE A 419 -11.26 -4.70 23.70
CA PHE A 419 -11.70 -3.31 23.63
C PHE A 419 -13.19 -3.16 23.97
N LEU A 420 -14.08 -3.93 23.33
CA LEU A 420 -15.52 -3.82 23.57
C LEU A 420 -15.90 -4.06 25.03
N PHE A 421 -15.27 -5.03 25.68
CA PHE A 421 -15.56 -5.34 27.10
C PHE A 421 -14.92 -4.38 28.08
N ASN A 422 -13.81 -3.73 27.72
CA ASN A 422 -13.03 -2.92 28.67
C ASN A 422 -13.01 -1.43 28.34
N ARG A 423 -13.62 -0.95 27.22
CA ARG A 423 -13.50 0.43 26.74
C ARG A 423 -13.87 1.49 27.77
N HIS A 424 -14.92 1.26 28.59
CA HIS A 424 -15.34 2.20 29.62
C HIS A 424 -14.29 2.31 30.73
N THR A 425 -13.77 1.17 31.19
CA THR A 425 -12.69 1.13 32.20
C THR A 425 -11.41 1.74 31.66
N LEU A 426 -11.07 1.46 30.38
CA LEU A 426 -9.89 2.06 29.74
C LEU A 426 -10.01 3.57 29.63
N HIS A 427 -11.15 4.11 29.21
CA HIS A 427 -11.38 5.56 29.18
C HIS A 427 -11.38 6.21 30.56
N GLN A 428 -11.88 5.52 31.58
CA GLN A 428 -11.81 6.03 32.95
C GLN A 428 -10.38 6.04 33.51
N SER A 429 -9.62 4.97 33.26
CA SER A 429 -8.24 4.85 33.73
C SER A 429 -7.27 5.74 32.95
N TYR A 430 -7.55 5.94 31.65
CA TYR A 430 -6.74 6.72 30.73
C TYR A 430 -7.63 7.70 29.96
N PRO A 431 -7.95 8.86 30.53
CA PRO A 431 -8.89 9.81 29.91
C PRO A 431 -8.33 10.51 28.67
N THR A 432 -7.00 10.50 28.45
CA THR A 432 -6.34 11.06 27.26
C THR A 432 -5.38 10.05 26.67
N PHE A 433 -5.06 10.25 25.37
CA PHE A 433 -4.07 9.43 24.70
C PHE A 433 -2.70 9.52 25.38
N GLU A 434 -2.27 10.71 25.79
CA GLU A 434 -1.00 10.92 26.48
C GLU A 434 -0.92 10.09 27.77
N SER A 435 -1.98 10.12 28.60
CA SER A 435 -2.07 9.30 29.81
C SER A 435 -2.00 7.81 29.50
N PHE A 436 -2.64 7.34 28.41
CA PHE A 436 -2.56 5.96 27.97
C PHE A 436 -1.16 5.62 27.45
N ASN A 437 -0.60 6.48 26.62
CA ASN A 437 0.71 6.22 26.02
C ASN A 437 1.84 6.16 27.06
N GLU A 438 1.76 6.96 28.11
CA GLU A 438 2.75 6.97 29.18
C GLU A 438 2.56 5.82 30.18
N ASN A 439 1.32 5.51 30.55
CA ASN A 439 1.06 4.68 31.73
C ASN A 439 0.45 3.31 31.42
N PHE A 440 -0.12 3.08 30.21
CA PHE A 440 -0.66 1.75 29.88
C PHE A 440 0.49 0.77 29.61
N THR A 441 0.52 -0.28 30.38
CA THR A 441 1.34 -1.47 30.14
C THR A 441 0.41 -2.63 29.80
N THR A 442 0.79 -3.41 28.79
CA THR A 442 0.00 -4.59 28.38
C THR A 442 -0.10 -5.58 29.55
N PRO A 443 -1.30 -5.85 30.09
CA PRO A 443 -1.48 -6.85 31.15
C PRO A 443 -0.99 -8.23 30.71
N GLU A 444 -0.41 -9.00 31.62
CA GLU A 444 0.11 -10.33 31.28
C GLU A 444 -1.02 -11.28 30.85
N GLU A 445 -2.18 -11.20 31.48
CA GLU A 445 -3.37 -12.00 31.12
C GLU A 445 -3.86 -11.69 29.70
N LEU A 446 -3.70 -10.44 29.24
CA LEU A 446 -4.04 -10.07 27.85
C LEU A 446 -3.07 -10.69 26.86
N LEU A 447 -1.79 -10.71 27.19
CA LEU A 447 -0.76 -11.32 26.35
C LEU A 447 -0.91 -12.86 26.31
N GLU A 448 -1.11 -13.49 27.46
CA GLU A 448 -1.37 -14.95 27.54
C GLU A 448 -2.62 -15.35 26.75
N GLY A 449 -3.72 -14.61 26.92
CA GLY A 449 -4.95 -14.82 26.17
C GLY A 449 -4.75 -14.66 24.66
N LEU A 450 -3.94 -13.71 24.21
CA LEU A 450 -3.57 -13.56 22.79
C LEU A 450 -2.81 -14.80 22.30
N VAL A 451 -1.81 -15.25 23.05
CA VAL A 451 -0.99 -16.43 22.67
C VAL A 451 -1.86 -17.67 22.57
N GLU A 452 -2.80 -17.86 23.49
CA GLU A 452 -3.74 -18.98 23.46
C GLU A 452 -4.69 -18.91 22.27
N ARG A 453 -5.24 -17.72 21.97
CA ARG A 453 -6.05 -17.49 20.79
C ARG A 453 -5.29 -17.81 19.52
N MET A 454 -4.05 -17.34 19.40
CA MET A 454 -3.22 -17.60 18.22
C MET A 454 -2.85 -19.08 18.06
N LYS A 455 -2.62 -19.81 19.15
CA LYS A 455 -2.41 -21.27 19.12
C LYS A 455 -3.66 -22.00 18.58
N SER A 456 -4.86 -21.59 18.96
CA SER A 456 -6.11 -22.19 18.45
C SER A 456 -6.31 -21.96 16.96
N GLU A 457 -5.70 -20.92 16.40
CA GLU A 457 -5.67 -20.60 14.95
C GLU A 457 -4.46 -21.26 14.22
N GLY A 458 -3.72 -22.14 14.90
CA GLY A 458 -2.56 -22.84 14.32
C GLY A 458 -1.27 -21.99 14.29
N VAL A 459 -1.24 -20.84 14.95
CA VAL A 459 -0.06 -19.95 15.02
C VAL A 459 0.55 -20.04 16.43
N ALA A 460 1.42 -21.02 16.63
CA ALA A 460 2.13 -21.20 17.90
C ALA A 460 3.53 -20.58 17.84
N PRO A 461 4.01 -19.92 18.92
CA PRO A 461 5.40 -19.46 19.01
C PRO A 461 6.34 -20.63 19.29
N THR A 462 7.59 -20.50 18.83
CA THR A 462 8.73 -21.19 19.44
C THR A 462 9.16 -20.45 20.71
N GLU A 463 9.90 -21.09 21.62
CA GLU A 463 10.42 -20.41 22.82
C GLU A 463 11.25 -19.18 22.46
N LYS A 464 12.18 -19.31 21.49
CA LYS A 464 12.99 -18.21 20.97
C LYS A 464 12.10 -17.14 20.34
N GLY A 465 11.18 -17.52 19.43
CA GLY A 465 10.30 -16.59 18.74
C GLY A 465 9.40 -15.81 19.69
N MET A 466 8.90 -16.42 20.77
CA MET A 466 8.14 -15.71 21.79
C MET A 466 8.99 -14.67 22.54
N THR A 467 10.17 -15.08 23.02
CA THR A 467 11.06 -14.20 23.79
C THR A 467 11.48 -12.97 22.96
N GLU A 468 11.86 -13.18 21.70
CA GLU A 468 12.33 -12.11 20.81
C GLU A 468 11.21 -11.22 20.28
N SER A 469 9.97 -11.76 20.19
CA SER A 469 8.79 -11.02 19.72
C SER A 469 8.06 -10.26 20.84
N LEU A 470 8.38 -10.47 22.11
CA LEU A 470 7.57 -10.03 23.25
C LEU A 470 7.31 -8.51 23.24
N ASP A 471 8.37 -7.71 23.08
CA ASP A 471 8.25 -6.25 23.08
C ASP A 471 7.44 -5.74 21.88
N LEU A 472 7.64 -6.35 20.72
CA LEU A 472 6.88 -6.02 19.51
C LEU A 472 5.40 -6.39 19.66
N LEU A 473 5.08 -7.53 20.27
CA LEU A 473 3.69 -7.94 20.55
C LEU A 473 3.01 -6.97 21.52
N ARG A 474 3.69 -6.58 22.60
CA ARG A 474 3.17 -5.59 23.56
C ARG A 474 2.93 -4.23 22.89
N THR A 475 3.87 -3.78 22.07
CA THR A 475 3.72 -2.53 21.32
C THR A 475 2.57 -2.62 20.31
N THR A 476 2.43 -3.74 19.59
CA THR A 476 1.34 -3.96 18.62
C THR A 476 -0.03 -4.00 19.30
N LEU A 477 -0.14 -4.68 20.44
CA LEU A 477 -1.37 -4.70 21.27
C LEU A 477 -1.73 -3.27 21.71
N LYS A 478 -0.77 -2.55 22.30
CA LYS A 478 -0.97 -1.17 22.78
C LYS A 478 -1.38 -0.25 21.62
N ALA A 479 -0.69 -0.31 20.48
CA ALA A 479 -1.02 0.49 19.30
C ALA A 479 -2.42 0.20 18.77
N THR A 480 -2.81 -1.10 18.71
CA THR A 480 -4.14 -1.49 18.23
C THR A 480 -5.25 -1.05 19.18
N LEU A 481 -5.01 -1.10 20.50
CA LEU A 481 -5.94 -0.54 21.49
C LEU A 481 -6.02 0.99 21.39
N ALA A 482 -4.89 1.68 21.21
CA ALA A 482 -4.85 3.12 21.02
C ALA A 482 -5.65 3.54 19.77
N ARG A 483 -5.54 2.79 18.66
CA ARG A 483 -6.35 2.99 17.46
C ARG A 483 -7.84 2.96 17.75
N LYS A 484 -8.29 1.95 18.50
CA LYS A 484 -9.72 1.77 18.82
C LYS A 484 -10.26 2.82 19.78
N LEU A 485 -9.41 3.37 20.65
CA LEU A 485 -9.77 4.39 21.62
C LEU A 485 -9.70 5.82 21.06
N TRP A 486 -8.64 6.14 20.27
CA TRP A 486 -8.36 7.52 19.82
C TRP A 486 -8.08 7.65 18.31
N GLY A 487 -8.17 6.57 17.54
CA GLY A 487 -7.99 6.59 16.10
C GLY A 487 -6.56 6.32 15.63
N GLU A 488 -6.33 6.45 14.31
CA GLU A 488 -5.10 6.04 13.63
C GLU A 488 -3.87 6.79 14.15
N GLU A 489 -3.96 8.10 14.38
CA GLU A 489 -2.84 8.90 14.88
C GLU A 489 -2.28 8.34 16.19
N ALA A 490 -3.16 7.95 17.11
CA ALA A 490 -2.74 7.38 18.38
C ALA A 490 -1.94 6.08 18.19
N ALA A 491 -2.37 5.21 17.29
CA ALA A 491 -1.63 3.98 16.99
C ALA A 491 -0.23 4.26 16.44
N TYR A 492 -0.12 5.19 15.47
CA TYR A 492 1.18 5.56 14.91
C TYR A 492 2.08 6.25 15.93
N ARG A 493 1.55 7.10 16.80
CA ARG A 493 2.33 7.72 17.88
C ARG A 493 2.85 6.69 18.89
N VAL A 494 2.08 5.64 19.19
CA VAL A 494 2.59 4.51 19.99
C VAL A 494 3.75 3.82 19.30
N THR A 495 3.62 3.47 18.00
CA THR A 495 4.66 2.73 17.28
C THR A 495 5.92 3.56 17.05
N THR A 496 5.80 4.83 16.67
CA THR A 496 6.94 5.72 16.40
C THR A 496 7.71 6.11 17.67
N THR A 497 7.07 6.09 18.82
CA THR A 497 7.73 6.35 20.11
C THR A 497 8.30 5.10 20.80
N HIS A 498 8.05 3.89 20.22
CA HIS A 498 8.51 2.63 20.79
C HIS A 498 9.16 1.76 19.70
N ASN A 499 10.48 1.72 19.66
CA ASN A 499 11.28 0.83 18.80
C ASN A 499 11.18 1.08 17.26
N ASP A 500 10.91 2.30 16.82
CA ASP A 500 10.96 2.67 15.39
C ASP A 500 12.32 3.30 15.04
N LYS A 501 13.35 2.47 14.87
CA LYS A 501 14.72 2.93 14.58
C LYS A 501 14.82 3.88 13.37
N PRO A 502 14.13 3.63 12.21
CA PRO A 502 14.12 4.58 11.11
C PRO A 502 13.53 5.95 11.49
N PHE A 503 12.47 5.98 12.30
CA PHE A 503 11.87 7.21 12.77
C PHE A 503 12.79 7.94 13.78
N GLU A 504 13.37 7.22 14.73
CA GLU A 504 14.32 7.77 15.71
C GLU A 504 15.53 8.39 15.00
N GLU A 505 16.05 7.70 13.97
CA GLU A 505 17.16 8.20 13.16
C GLU A 505 16.79 9.46 12.39
N ALA A 506 15.61 9.49 11.76
CA ALA A 506 15.09 10.66 11.07
C ALA A 506 14.96 11.87 11.99
N MET A 507 14.42 11.67 13.20
CA MET A 507 14.35 12.71 14.24
C MET A 507 15.73 13.21 14.63
N SER A 508 16.68 12.29 14.88
CA SER A 508 18.05 12.64 15.23
C SER A 508 18.74 13.48 14.14
N ILE A 509 18.50 13.18 12.87
CA ILE A 509 19.04 13.92 11.74
C ILE A 509 18.42 15.33 11.67
N LEU A 510 17.10 15.45 11.78
CA LEU A 510 16.40 16.74 11.68
C LEU A 510 16.68 17.67 12.86
N LEU A 511 16.90 17.11 14.05
CA LEU A 511 17.28 17.89 15.24
C LEU A 511 18.76 18.27 15.27
N ASN A 512 19.57 17.80 14.30
CA ASN A 512 20.99 18.12 14.19
C ASN A 512 21.34 18.69 12.80
N PRO A 513 21.27 20.02 12.61
CA PRO A 513 21.53 20.66 11.31
C PRO A 513 22.90 20.31 10.72
N SER A 514 23.94 20.22 11.53
CA SER A 514 25.29 19.87 11.04
C SER A 514 25.32 18.46 10.46
N ARG A 515 24.63 17.51 11.07
CA ARG A 515 24.51 16.14 10.59
C ARG A 515 23.69 16.08 9.30
N TYR A 516 22.56 16.79 9.25
CA TYR A 516 21.72 16.91 8.06
C TYR A 516 22.52 17.42 6.86
N ASN A 517 23.24 18.54 7.05
CA ASN A 517 24.09 19.15 6.02
C ASN A 517 25.21 18.20 5.57
N ALA A 518 25.88 17.54 6.50
CA ALA A 518 26.95 16.60 6.19
C ALA A 518 26.48 15.43 5.31
N ILE A 519 25.27 14.86 5.60
CA ILE A 519 24.68 13.77 4.79
C ILE A 519 24.37 14.25 3.37
N LEU A 520 23.85 15.46 3.22
CA LEU A 520 23.54 16.05 1.92
C LEU A 520 24.77 16.63 1.19
N GLY A 521 25.96 16.65 1.82
CA GLY A 521 27.16 17.23 1.22
C GLY A 521 27.09 18.74 1.09
N ILE A 522 26.33 19.42 1.97
CA ILE A 522 26.25 20.87 2.05
C ILE A 522 27.44 21.34 2.88
N GLU A 523 28.34 22.10 2.25
CA GLU A 523 29.45 22.74 2.96
C GLU A 523 28.90 23.82 3.92
N ASN A 524 29.40 23.84 5.16
CA ASN A 524 28.99 24.80 6.20
C ASN A 524 29.49 26.19 5.90
#